data_89f6a7e2ca38ac3e8150131b338c8f33
#
_entry.id   89f6a7e2ca38ac3e8150131b338c8f33
#
_cell.length_a   1.000
_cell.length_b   1.000
_cell.length_c   1.000
_cell.angle_alpha   90.00
_cell.angle_beta   90.00
_cell.angle_gamma   90.00
#
_symmetry.space_group_name_H-M   'P 1'
#
loop_
_entity.id
_entity.type
_entity.pdbx_description
1 polymer ?
#
loop_
_entity_poly.entity_id
_entity_poly.type
_entity_poly.pdbx_seq_one_letter_code
_entity_poly.pdbx_strand_id
1 'polypeptide(L)'
;MTARKLQFAGSLFDGRSSQKHLVDVELTPQEIILKAPGDKPIRWAYPQLRWAADTSPFHIEHCAEGDEGLETLVVDDPDFYRSVLEIAPKSFSSRENESKFNWKLYSVGILVLIFSAYVFIKTVPSFLADQMVEKIPIEWEVTVGQSILKMLPVAQKPDPEVLKVLQDTVDFLKESLPGNPYDLKVYILPVEQVNALALPGGPIVIFEGLIDKAESPEELAGVLAHEIQHILLRHSTRGILRNLAKSMLVTLFLGDVNSVMEGIIQLAGQLETLGLSREMEAEADQKGMELILAANIDPHGMIRIFKKLMQEDFSQKKLPKGKPVSEENDLSSYFSTHPSSQNRLARLEKQMRSHENRIWTPLFPNLDWNEIKSEN
;
A
#
# COMPACT_ATOMS: atom_id res chain seq x y z
N MET A 1 -3.50 -48.43 49.68
CA MET A 1 -2.61 -48.81 48.60
C MET A 1 -3.36 -49.84 47.77
N THR A 2 -3.97 -49.41 46.65
CA THR A 2 -4.60 -50.34 45.68
C THR A 2 -3.52 -51.22 45.08
N ALA A 3 -3.74 -52.54 45.09
CA ALA A 3 -2.81 -53.49 44.47
C ALA A 3 -2.60 -53.13 42.99
N ARG A 4 -1.33 -52.99 42.57
CA ARG A 4 -0.99 -52.67 41.18
C ARG A 4 -1.48 -53.78 40.25
N LYS A 5 -2.28 -53.42 39.25
CA LYS A 5 -2.67 -54.35 38.19
C LYS A 5 -1.52 -54.45 37.19
N LEU A 6 -0.90 -55.59 37.08
CA LEU A 6 0.25 -55.85 36.22
C LEU A 6 -0.07 -56.82 35.07
N GLN A 7 -1.28 -57.38 35.07
CA GLN A 7 -1.75 -58.34 34.08
C GLN A 7 -3.01 -57.85 33.42
N PHE A 8 -3.03 -57.89 32.09
CA PHE A 8 -4.14 -57.39 31.26
C PHE A 8 -4.44 -58.39 30.16
N ALA A 9 -5.65 -58.42 29.66
CA ALA A 9 -5.98 -59.14 28.42
C ALA A 9 -5.76 -58.23 27.24
N GLY A 10 -5.07 -58.71 26.21
CA GLY A 10 -4.81 -57.94 25.00
C GLY A 10 -5.05 -58.75 23.71
N SER A 11 -4.89 -58.09 22.61
CA SER A 11 -4.95 -58.66 21.27
C SER A 11 -3.70 -58.30 20.51
N LEU A 12 -2.97 -59.30 20.07
CA LEU A 12 -1.78 -59.14 19.25
C LEU A 12 -2.14 -59.31 17.77
N PHE A 13 -1.66 -58.40 16.95
CA PHE A 13 -1.69 -58.50 15.49
C PHE A 13 -0.25 -58.59 14.98
N ASP A 14 0.00 -59.55 14.08
CA ASP A 14 1.35 -59.88 13.58
C ASP A 14 1.84 -58.98 12.45
N GLY A 15 1.01 -57.97 12.05
CA GLY A 15 1.33 -57.06 10.95
C GLY A 15 1.33 -57.70 9.56
N ARG A 16 1.15 -59.01 9.43
CA ARG A 16 1.15 -59.77 8.17
C ARG A 16 -0.25 -60.26 7.80
N SER A 17 -1.09 -60.47 8.79
CA SER A 17 -2.46 -60.91 8.63
C SER A 17 -3.39 -60.03 9.46
N SER A 18 -4.70 -60.06 9.13
CA SER A 18 -5.72 -59.43 9.98
C SER A 18 -6.19 -60.31 11.13
N GLN A 19 -5.46 -61.41 11.40
CA GLN A 19 -5.82 -62.37 12.43
C GLN A 19 -5.53 -61.79 13.81
N LYS A 20 -6.52 -61.88 14.71
CA LYS A 20 -6.45 -61.44 16.08
C LYS A 20 -6.01 -62.60 16.97
N HIS A 21 -4.87 -62.47 17.65
CA HIS A 21 -4.38 -63.43 18.65
C HIS A 21 -4.65 -62.88 20.04
N LEU A 22 -5.43 -63.60 20.85
CA LEU A 22 -5.66 -63.21 22.24
C LEU A 22 -4.43 -63.55 23.07
N VAL A 23 -3.95 -62.58 23.85
CA VAL A 23 -2.74 -62.72 24.68
C VAL A 23 -2.99 -62.15 26.08
N ASP A 24 -2.38 -62.78 27.07
CA ASP A 24 -2.22 -62.21 28.41
C ASP A 24 -0.97 -61.33 28.43
N VAL A 25 -1.15 -60.07 28.81
CA VAL A 25 -0.13 -59.05 28.83
C VAL A 25 0.36 -58.87 30.26
N GLU A 26 1.64 -59.09 30.52
CA GLU A 26 2.27 -58.87 31.81
C GLU A 26 3.30 -57.75 31.71
N LEU A 27 3.14 -56.70 32.55
CA LEU A 27 4.02 -55.54 32.60
C LEU A 27 5.14 -55.80 33.62
N THR A 28 6.38 -55.61 33.18
CA THR A 28 7.59 -55.63 34.03
C THR A 28 8.34 -54.28 33.86
N PRO A 29 9.30 -53.97 34.75
CA PRO A 29 10.10 -52.74 34.60
C PRO A 29 10.99 -52.68 33.35
N GLN A 30 11.28 -53.80 32.71
CA GLN A 30 12.21 -53.92 31.56
C GLN A 30 11.50 -54.18 30.24
N GLU A 31 10.39 -54.91 30.26
CA GLU A 31 9.73 -55.43 29.05
C GLU A 31 8.24 -55.70 29.28
N ILE A 32 7.50 -55.78 28.21
CA ILE A 32 6.13 -56.30 28.17
C ILE A 32 6.22 -57.76 27.74
N ILE A 33 5.63 -58.66 28.52
CA ILE A 33 5.58 -60.09 28.23
C ILE A 33 4.17 -60.45 27.74
N LEU A 34 4.09 -61.01 26.53
CA LEU A 34 2.86 -61.49 25.92
C LEU A 34 2.80 -63.02 25.95
N LYS A 35 1.76 -63.61 26.53
CA LYS A 35 1.55 -65.02 26.66
C LYS A 35 0.32 -65.48 25.90
N ALA A 36 0.47 -66.24 24.84
CA ALA A 36 -0.61 -66.90 24.15
C ALA A 36 -0.77 -68.37 24.63
N PRO A 37 -2.00 -68.89 24.65
CA PRO A 37 -2.21 -70.28 25.05
C PRO A 37 -1.49 -71.24 24.13
N GLY A 38 -0.52 -72.06 24.72
CA GLY A 38 0.21 -73.02 23.96
C GLY A 38 1.51 -72.57 23.30
N ASP A 39 1.80 -71.28 23.32
CA ASP A 39 3.01 -70.71 22.71
C ASP A 39 4.06 -70.30 23.73
N LYS A 40 5.29 -70.09 23.26
CA LYS A 40 6.35 -69.53 24.10
C LYS A 40 6.04 -68.00 24.32
N PRO A 41 6.33 -67.49 25.52
CA PRO A 41 6.10 -66.05 25.79
C PRO A 41 6.93 -65.17 24.86
N ILE A 42 6.27 -64.18 24.23
CA ILE A 42 6.92 -63.12 23.44
C ILE A 42 7.32 -62.00 24.41
N ARG A 43 8.53 -61.47 24.25
CA ARG A 43 9.07 -60.40 25.11
C ARG A 43 9.41 -59.19 24.31
N TRP A 44 8.78 -58.08 24.64
CA TRP A 44 8.98 -56.80 23.98
C TRP A 44 9.69 -55.82 24.92
N ALA A 45 10.94 -55.52 24.64
CA ALA A 45 11.69 -54.52 25.39
C ALA A 45 11.17 -53.09 25.10
N TYR A 46 11.00 -52.27 26.12
CA TYR A 46 10.47 -50.93 25.98
C TYR A 46 11.17 -50.05 24.95
N PRO A 47 12.50 -50.10 24.73
CA PRO A 47 13.15 -49.31 23.67
C PRO A 47 12.69 -49.62 22.23
N GLN A 48 12.07 -50.79 22.03
CA GLN A 48 11.56 -51.25 20.73
C GLN A 48 10.08 -50.99 20.56
N LEU A 49 9.45 -50.26 21.50
CA LEU A 49 8.03 -50.04 21.51
C LEU A 49 7.69 -48.59 21.26
N ARG A 50 6.55 -48.38 20.62
CA ARG A 50 5.97 -47.04 20.35
C ARG A 50 4.48 -47.04 20.63
N TRP A 51 3.97 -45.96 21.21
CA TRP A 51 2.53 -45.74 21.32
C TRP A 51 1.96 -45.35 19.95
N ALA A 52 1.03 -46.14 19.43
CA ALA A 52 0.24 -45.80 18.26
C ALA A 52 -1.08 -45.06 18.67
N ALA A 53 -1.68 -45.51 19.79
CA ALA A 53 -2.80 -44.79 20.42
C ALA A 53 -2.70 -44.89 21.94
N ASP A 54 -2.84 -43.76 22.62
CA ASP A 54 -2.78 -43.57 24.08
C ASP A 54 -4.16 -43.40 24.72
N THR A 55 -5.22 -43.64 23.95
CA THR A 55 -6.62 -43.69 24.39
C THR A 55 -7.19 -45.08 24.20
N SER A 56 -8.16 -45.50 25.04
CA SER A 56 -8.77 -46.83 24.92
C SER A 56 -9.54 -46.98 23.60
N PRO A 57 -9.34 -48.10 22.88
CA PRO A 57 -8.36 -49.13 23.11
C PRO A 57 -6.91 -48.67 22.85
N PHE A 58 -6.00 -48.97 23.78
CA PHE A 58 -4.60 -48.58 23.70
C PHE A 58 -3.83 -49.46 22.71
N HIS A 59 -3.01 -48.80 21.85
CA HIS A 59 -2.23 -49.47 20.83
C HIS A 59 -0.72 -49.26 21.08
N ILE A 60 0.02 -50.33 21.20
CA ILE A 60 1.48 -50.33 21.27
C ILE A 60 2.01 -51.09 20.05
N GLU A 61 2.87 -50.43 19.28
CA GLU A 61 3.59 -51.03 18.14
C GLU A 61 4.97 -51.46 18.56
N HIS A 62 5.37 -52.65 18.10
CA HIS A 62 6.72 -53.20 18.24
C HIS A 62 7.51 -52.92 16.96
N CYS A 63 8.62 -52.20 17.09
CA CYS A 63 9.50 -51.80 16.00
C CYS A 63 10.82 -52.59 16.12
N ALA A 64 10.83 -53.88 15.75
CA ALA A 64 12.06 -54.66 15.70
C ALA A 64 12.89 -54.31 14.46
N GLU A 65 14.21 -54.15 14.59
CA GLU A 65 15.12 -53.93 13.46
C GLU A 65 15.07 -55.14 12.50
N GLY A 66 14.63 -54.90 11.26
CA GLY A 66 14.70 -55.86 10.16
C GLY A 66 13.43 -56.66 9.90
N ASP A 67 12.31 -56.42 10.58
CA ASP A 67 11.04 -57.10 10.32
C ASP A 67 10.10 -56.26 9.43
N GLU A 68 9.56 -56.83 8.34
CA GLU A 68 8.67 -56.17 7.39
C GLU A 68 7.23 -55.97 7.92
N GLY A 69 6.91 -56.42 9.13
CA GLY A 69 5.58 -56.33 9.73
C GLY A 69 5.61 -55.60 11.07
N LEU A 70 4.77 -54.54 11.21
CA LEU A 70 4.54 -53.87 12.49
C LEU A 70 3.61 -54.74 13.35
N GLU A 71 4.18 -55.44 14.36
CA GLU A 71 3.36 -56.11 15.36
C GLU A 71 2.67 -55.06 16.23
N THR A 72 1.37 -55.22 16.45
CA THR A 72 0.59 -54.26 17.23
C THR A 72 -0.17 -54.95 18.35
N LEU A 73 0.08 -54.52 19.59
CA LEU A 73 -0.68 -54.92 20.76
C LEU A 73 -1.81 -53.94 21.02
N VAL A 74 -3.02 -54.45 21.12
CA VAL A 74 -4.23 -53.66 21.46
C VAL A 74 -4.75 -54.13 22.81
N VAL A 75 -4.88 -53.18 23.75
CA VAL A 75 -5.41 -53.45 25.10
C VAL A 75 -6.57 -52.51 25.38
N ASP A 76 -7.75 -53.06 25.65
CA ASP A 76 -8.96 -52.31 25.96
C ASP A 76 -9.27 -52.38 27.49
N ASP A 77 -8.36 -51.83 28.27
CA ASP A 77 -8.49 -51.74 29.72
C ASP A 77 -8.03 -50.35 30.18
N PRO A 78 -8.89 -49.56 30.81
CA PRO A 78 -8.59 -48.17 31.18
C PRO A 78 -7.43 -47.99 32.14
N ASP A 79 -7.08 -49.06 32.94
CA ASP A 79 -5.97 -48.97 33.87
C ASP A 79 -4.62 -49.33 33.20
N PHE A 80 -4.63 -49.84 31.98
CA PHE A 80 -3.43 -50.29 31.28
C PHE A 80 -2.43 -49.15 31.08
N TYR A 81 -2.87 -48.03 30.53
CA TYR A 81 -2.01 -46.85 30.28
C TYR A 81 -1.32 -46.36 31.55
N ARG A 82 -2.09 -46.22 32.63
CA ARG A 82 -1.58 -45.76 33.93
C ARG A 82 -0.53 -46.76 34.46
N SER A 83 -0.82 -48.04 34.36
CA SER A 83 0.10 -49.12 34.84
C SER A 83 1.40 -49.11 34.04
N VAL A 84 1.33 -48.88 32.73
CA VAL A 84 2.53 -48.76 31.87
C VAL A 84 3.34 -47.53 32.28
N LEU A 85 2.70 -46.36 32.47
CA LEU A 85 3.42 -45.15 32.89
C LEU A 85 4.10 -45.24 34.24
N GLU A 86 3.57 -46.06 35.15
CA GLU A 86 4.14 -46.25 36.47
C GLU A 86 5.32 -47.24 36.52
N ILE A 87 5.37 -48.19 35.57
CA ILE A 87 6.31 -49.32 35.59
C ILE A 87 7.40 -49.18 34.53
N ALA A 88 7.04 -48.70 33.35
CA ALA A 88 7.97 -48.57 32.25
C ALA A 88 9.06 -47.52 32.53
N PRO A 89 10.24 -47.64 31.91
CA PRO A 89 11.27 -46.62 31.99
C PRO A 89 10.75 -45.26 31.51
N LYS A 90 11.24 -44.17 32.12
CA LYS A 90 10.86 -42.79 31.73
C LYS A 90 11.07 -42.51 30.25
N SER A 91 12.01 -43.17 29.59
CA SER A 91 12.25 -43.08 28.15
C SER A 91 11.08 -43.54 27.28
N PHE A 92 10.28 -44.49 27.80
CA PHE A 92 9.07 -44.95 27.11
C PHE A 92 7.81 -44.21 27.56
N SER A 93 7.76 -43.79 28.82
CA SER A 93 6.62 -43.06 29.40
C SER A 93 6.62 -41.57 29.04
N SER A 94 7.78 -40.99 28.68
CA SER A 94 7.85 -39.61 28.24
C SER A 94 7.60 -39.54 26.72
N ARG A 95 6.52 -38.92 26.35
CA ARG A 95 6.19 -38.58 24.95
C ARG A 95 7.18 -37.52 24.43
N GLU A 96 8.45 -37.93 24.18
CA GLU A 96 9.45 -37.06 23.56
C GLU A 96 9.38 -37.15 22.03
N ASN A 97 8.29 -36.69 21.44
CA ASN A 97 8.30 -36.23 20.06
C ASN A 97 7.18 -35.20 19.80
N GLU A 98 6.94 -34.29 20.75
CA GLU A 98 6.40 -33.02 20.35
C GLU A 98 7.53 -32.31 19.60
N SER A 99 7.44 -32.31 18.27
CA SER A 99 8.23 -31.37 17.48
C SER A 99 7.96 -29.99 18.10
N LYS A 100 8.92 -29.44 18.83
CA LYS A 100 8.81 -28.10 19.44
C LYS A 100 8.58 -27.13 18.30
N PHE A 101 7.30 -26.88 18.02
CA PHE A 101 6.87 -25.92 17.01
C PHE A 101 7.51 -24.59 17.35
N ASN A 102 8.50 -24.19 16.57
CA ASN A 102 9.29 -23.00 16.86
C ASN A 102 8.50 -21.74 16.46
N TRP A 103 7.55 -21.35 17.31
CA TRP A 103 6.70 -20.18 17.14
C TRP A 103 7.48 -18.93 16.74
N LYS A 104 8.69 -18.77 17.25
CA LYS A 104 9.56 -17.64 16.93
C LYS A 104 9.98 -17.64 15.45
N LEU A 105 10.29 -18.82 14.90
CA LEU A 105 10.68 -18.94 13.50
C LEU A 105 9.51 -18.64 12.56
N TYR A 106 8.32 -19.14 12.87
CA TYR A 106 7.11 -18.88 12.08
C TYR A 106 6.66 -17.42 12.18
N SER A 107 6.71 -16.79 13.36
CA SER A 107 6.38 -15.38 13.51
C SER A 107 7.34 -14.48 12.74
N VAL A 108 8.63 -14.76 12.73
CA VAL A 108 9.61 -14.04 11.88
C VAL A 108 9.29 -14.25 10.40
N GLY A 109 8.98 -15.48 9.98
CA GLY A 109 8.59 -15.77 8.59
C GLY A 109 7.34 -14.97 8.15
N ILE A 110 6.32 -14.91 8.99
CA ILE A 110 5.10 -14.11 8.74
C ILE A 110 5.43 -12.62 8.66
N LEU A 111 6.26 -12.09 9.57
CA LEU A 111 6.66 -10.68 9.53
C LEU A 111 7.45 -10.34 8.26
N VAL A 112 8.36 -11.21 7.83
CA VAL A 112 9.10 -11.03 6.57
C VAL A 112 8.14 -11.05 5.37
N LEU A 113 7.16 -11.95 5.36
CA LEU A 113 6.16 -12.03 4.30
C LEU A 113 5.30 -10.76 4.24
N ILE A 114 4.79 -10.27 5.39
CA ILE A 114 4.01 -9.03 5.47
C ILE A 114 4.86 -7.85 5.02
N PHE A 115 6.11 -7.75 5.47
CA PHE A 115 7.02 -6.68 5.07
C PHE A 115 7.32 -6.72 3.57
N SER A 116 7.59 -7.90 3.00
CA SER A 116 7.81 -8.09 1.57
C SER A 116 6.58 -7.70 0.74
N ALA A 117 5.38 -8.10 1.17
CA ALA A 117 4.12 -7.71 0.55
C ALA A 117 3.92 -6.18 0.61
N TYR A 118 4.20 -5.57 1.76
CA TYR A 118 4.13 -4.11 1.91
C TYR A 118 5.09 -3.40 0.94
N VAL A 119 6.35 -3.82 0.87
CA VAL A 119 7.35 -3.25 -0.04
C VAL A 119 6.90 -3.44 -1.49
N PHE A 120 6.41 -4.63 -1.86
CA PHE A 120 5.91 -4.95 -3.20
C PHE A 120 4.77 -4.02 -3.62
N ILE A 121 3.74 -3.86 -2.77
CA ILE A 121 2.59 -2.97 -3.05
C ILE A 121 3.01 -1.50 -3.15
N LYS A 122 4.05 -1.09 -2.43
CA LYS A 122 4.55 0.30 -2.46
C LYS A 122 5.42 0.60 -3.67
N THR A 123 6.26 -0.34 -4.11
CA THR A 123 7.29 -0.09 -5.14
C THR A 123 6.87 -0.49 -6.54
N VAL A 124 6.23 -1.66 -6.70
CA VAL A 124 5.92 -2.22 -8.02
C VAL A 124 4.98 -1.33 -8.85
N PRO A 125 3.85 -0.80 -8.31
CA PRO A 125 2.98 0.07 -9.09
C PRO A 125 3.67 1.34 -9.58
N SER A 126 4.53 1.93 -8.76
CA SER A 126 5.29 3.13 -9.14
C SER A 126 6.30 2.81 -10.25
N PHE A 127 7.06 1.73 -10.10
CA PHE A 127 8.01 1.29 -11.12
C PHE A 127 7.32 0.98 -12.46
N LEU A 128 6.17 0.26 -12.42
CA LEU A 128 5.40 -0.03 -13.63
C LEU A 128 4.88 1.25 -14.29
N ALA A 129 4.35 2.20 -13.52
CA ALA A 129 3.86 3.46 -14.03
C ALA A 129 4.98 4.25 -14.74
N ASP A 130 6.17 4.32 -14.15
CA ASP A 130 7.32 5.01 -14.73
C ASP A 130 7.80 4.36 -16.03
N GLN A 131 7.76 3.03 -16.13
CA GLN A 131 8.12 2.32 -17.37
C GLN A 131 7.06 2.43 -18.48
N MET A 132 5.80 2.57 -18.08
CA MET A 132 4.67 2.60 -19.02
C MET A 132 4.37 4.01 -19.53
N VAL A 133 4.63 5.06 -18.75
CA VAL A 133 4.25 6.43 -19.11
C VAL A 133 4.83 6.87 -20.46
N GLU A 134 6.06 6.49 -20.76
CA GLU A 134 6.72 6.83 -22.02
C GLU A 134 6.07 6.17 -23.25
N LYS A 135 5.36 5.04 -23.03
CA LYS A 135 4.67 4.29 -24.09
C LYS A 135 3.23 4.78 -24.31
N ILE A 136 2.70 5.60 -23.42
CA ILE A 136 1.35 6.15 -23.56
C ILE A 136 1.37 7.27 -24.62
N PRO A 137 0.55 7.17 -25.68
CA PRO A 137 0.43 8.24 -26.68
C PRO A 137 -0.15 9.52 -26.07
N ILE A 138 0.26 10.68 -26.60
CA ILE A 138 -0.24 11.98 -26.15
C ILE A 138 -1.76 12.11 -26.37
N GLU A 139 -2.27 11.53 -27.44
CA GLU A 139 -3.69 11.51 -27.80
C GLU A 139 -4.54 10.82 -26.72
N TRP A 140 -3.99 9.80 -26.05
CA TRP A 140 -4.63 9.15 -24.93
C TRP A 140 -4.73 10.12 -23.74
N GLU A 141 -3.66 10.84 -23.42
CA GLU A 141 -3.66 11.84 -22.36
C GLU A 141 -4.68 12.96 -22.62
N VAL A 142 -4.71 13.46 -23.84
CA VAL A 142 -5.70 14.47 -24.28
C VAL A 142 -7.13 13.95 -24.09
N THR A 143 -7.40 12.70 -24.48
CA THR A 143 -8.71 12.08 -24.34
C THR A 143 -9.12 11.94 -22.87
N VAL A 144 -8.20 11.48 -22.03
CA VAL A 144 -8.42 11.33 -20.59
C VAL A 144 -8.63 12.68 -19.93
N GLY A 145 -7.77 13.66 -20.19
CA GLY A 145 -7.89 15.01 -19.61
C GLY A 145 -9.18 15.69 -20.01
N GLN A 146 -9.60 15.59 -21.27
CA GLN A 146 -10.88 16.12 -21.74
C GLN A 146 -12.09 15.40 -21.10
N SER A 147 -11.98 14.10 -20.86
CA SER A 147 -13.04 13.35 -20.17
C SER A 147 -13.18 13.80 -18.72
N ILE A 148 -12.05 14.01 -18.03
CA ILE A 148 -12.02 14.51 -16.66
C ILE A 148 -12.60 15.94 -16.62
N LEU A 149 -12.15 16.82 -17.53
CA LEU A 149 -12.59 18.20 -17.60
C LEU A 149 -14.13 18.31 -17.76
N LYS A 150 -14.74 17.42 -18.55
CA LYS A 150 -16.20 17.37 -18.72
C LYS A 150 -16.96 16.98 -17.45
N MET A 151 -16.31 16.33 -16.51
CA MET A 151 -16.92 15.94 -15.22
C MET A 151 -16.80 17.04 -14.17
N LEU A 152 -15.89 18.01 -14.38
CA LEU A 152 -15.71 19.15 -13.48
C LEU A 152 -16.74 20.25 -13.78
N PRO A 153 -17.31 20.90 -12.74
CA PRO A 153 -18.25 22.01 -12.91
C PRO A 153 -17.49 23.32 -13.23
N VAL A 154 -16.71 23.32 -14.33
CA VAL A 154 -15.99 24.53 -14.76
C VAL A 154 -16.95 25.64 -15.14
N ALA A 155 -16.57 26.91 -14.90
CA ALA A 155 -17.36 28.06 -15.21
C ALA A 155 -17.66 28.09 -16.71
N GLN A 156 -18.96 28.12 -17.06
CA GLN A 156 -19.40 28.22 -18.47
C GLN A 156 -19.21 29.61 -19.02
N LYS A 157 -19.27 30.64 -18.15
CA LYS A 157 -19.05 32.05 -18.47
C LYS A 157 -18.14 32.66 -17.41
N PRO A 158 -16.85 32.28 -17.42
CA PRO A 158 -15.88 32.91 -16.51
C PRO A 158 -15.74 34.39 -16.85
N ASP A 159 -15.24 35.18 -15.89
CA ASP A 159 -14.84 36.53 -16.18
C ASP A 159 -13.84 36.56 -17.35
N PRO A 160 -14.15 37.32 -18.44
CA PRO A 160 -13.34 37.29 -19.64
C PRO A 160 -11.96 37.92 -19.45
N GLU A 161 -11.84 38.92 -18.56
CA GLU A 161 -10.58 39.60 -18.29
C GLU A 161 -9.66 38.77 -17.45
N VAL A 162 -10.20 38.14 -16.39
CA VAL A 162 -9.47 37.19 -15.56
C VAL A 162 -8.99 36.00 -16.39
N LEU A 163 -9.88 35.38 -17.18
CA LEU A 163 -9.52 34.25 -18.04
C LEU A 163 -8.45 34.65 -19.06
N LYS A 164 -8.56 35.86 -19.63
CA LYS A 164 -7.59 36.36 -20.56
C LYS A 164 -6.21 36.51 -19.94
N VAL A 165 -6.11 37.11 -18.74
CA VAL A 165 -4.82 37.25 -18.03
C VAL A 165 -4.19 35.90 -17.74
N LEU A 166 -4.99 34.93 -17.30
CA LEU A 166 -4.52 33.59 -17.03
C LEU A 166 -4.00 32.89 -18.30
N GLN A 167 -4.75 32.95 -19.39
CA GLN A 167 -4.36 32.35 -20.67
C GLN A 167 -3.15 33.03 -21.28
N ASP A 168 -3.12 34.37 -21.31
CA ASP A 168 -1.98 35.16 -21.79
C ASP A 168 -0.72 34.85 -21.00
N THR A 169 -0.85 34.60 -19.67
CA THR A 169 0.28 34.15 -18.82
C THR A 169 0.79 32.77 -19.24
N VAL A 170 -0.12 31.81 -19.51
CA VAL A 170 0.26 30.47 -20.00
C VAL A 170 0.91 30.55 -21.37
N ASP A 171 0.36 31.37 -22.29
CA ASP A 171 0.92 31.53 -23.63
C ASP A 171 2.30 32.18 -23.58
N PHE A 172 2.51 33.15 -22.69
CA PHE A 172 3.84 33.75 -22.45
C PHE A 172 4.85 32.73 -21.90
N LEU A 173 4.46 31.93 -20.93
CA LEU A 173 5.31 30.84 -20.42
C LEU A 173 5.63 29.81 -21.53
N LYS A 174 4.66 29.51 -22.39
CA LYS A 174 4.79 28.56 -23.49
C LYS A 174 5.83 28.97 -24.52
N GLU A 175 6.06 30.27 -24.73
CA GLU A 175 7.12 30.80 -25.63
C GLU A 175 8.51 30.32 -25.20
N SER A 176 8.71 30.08 -23.90
CA SER A 176 9.97 29.56 -23.34
C SER A 176 10.04 28.01 -23.31
N LEU A 177 9.08 27.30 -23.94
CA LEU A 177 8.98 25.85 -23.99
C LEU A 177 9.06 25.31 -25.43
N PRO A 178 10.22 25.37 -26.08
CA PRO A 178 10.35 24.86 -27.44
C PRO A 178 10.07 23.35 -27.48
N GLY A 179 9.19 22.95 -28.42
CA GLY A 179 8.85 21.55 -28.62
C GLY A 179 7.77 21.00 -27.65
N ASN A 180 7.08 21.86 -26.90
CA ASN A 180 5.91 21.46 -26.12
C ASN A 180 4.83 20.88 -27.04
N PRO A 181 4.40 19.62 -26.84
CA PRO A 181 3.43 18.96 -27.69
C PRO A 181 1.97 19.21 -27.27
N TYR A 182 1.73 19.87 -26.11
CA TYR A 182 0.41 20.03 -25.53
C TYR A 182 -0.24 21.36 -25.85
N ASP A 183 -1.56 21.35 -26.06
CA ASP A 183 -2.39 22.55 -26.13
C ASP A 183 -2.78 22.96 -24.71
N LEU A 184 -2.01 23.89 -24.12
CA LEU A 184 -2.19 24.34 -22.75
C LEU A 184 -3.35 25.35 -22.67
N LYS A 185 -4.46 24.97 -22.04
CA LYS A 185 -5.66 25.78 -21.89
C LYS A 185 -6.08 25.91 -20.44
N VAL A 186 -6.42 27.14 -20.04
CA VAL A 186 -6.89 27.45 -18.69
C VAL A 186 -8.39 27.36 -18.62
N TYR A 187 -8.88 26.79 -17.53
CA TYR A 187 -10.29 26.70 -17.16
C TYR A 187 -10.45 27.17 -15.72
N ILE A 188 -11.52 27.89 -15.41
CA ILE A 188 -11.83 28.40 -14.08
C ILE A 188 -12.87 27.50 -13.45
N LEU A 189 -12.62 27.03 -12.22
CA LEU A 189 -13.57 26.30 -11.40
C LEU A 189 -14.13 27.25 -10.34
N PRO A 190 -15.45 27.53 -10.33
CA PRO A 190 -16.07 28.53 -9.46
C PRO A 190 -16.26 27.97 -8.04
N VAL A 191 -15.17 27.76 -7.33
CA VAL A 191 -15.14 27.30 -5.93
C VAL A 191 -14.13 28.10 -5.13
N GLU A 192 -14.49 28.40 -3.87
CA GLU A 192 -13.67 29.21 -2.96
C GLU A 192 -12.38 28.50 -2.49
N GLN A 193 -12.26 27.21 -2.77
CA GLN A 193 -11.05 26.47 -2.44
C GLN A 193 -9.83 27.05 -3.14
N VAL A 194 -8.71 27.16 -2.41
CA VAL A 194 -7.43 27.62 -2.95
C VAL A 194 -6.70 26.44 -3.56
N ASN A 195 -6.86 26.21 -4.89
CA ASN A 195 -6.23 25.09 -5.59
C ASN A 195 -6.02 25.36 -7.08
N ALA A 196 -5.18 24.51 -7.70
CA ALA A 196 -5.03 24.38 -9.14
C ALA A 196 -4.81 22.90 -9.49
N LEU A 197 -5.12 22.49 -10.73
CA LEU A 197 -4.97 21.11 -11.18
C LEU A 197 -4.46 21.07 -12.62
N ALA A 198 -3.38 20.34 -12.84
CA ALA A 198 -2.88 19.99 -14.15
C ALA A 198 -3.49 18.66 -14.61
N LEU A 199 -4.37 18.69 -15.61
CA LEU A 199 -4.94 17.49 -16.19
C LEU A 199 -4.04 16.90 -17.29
N PRO A 200 -4.07 15.58 -17.51
CA PRO A 200 -3.34 14.99 -18.63
C PRO A 200 -3.68 15.67 -19.97
N GLY A 201 -2.68 15.83 -20.82
CA GLY A 201 -2.92 16.31 -22.20
C GLY A 201 -3.16 17.79 -22.38
N GLY A 202 -3.00 18.64 -21.31
CA GLY A 202 -2.90 20.09 -21.50
C GLY A 202 -3.86 20.99 -20.71
N PRO A 203 -5.06 20.57 -20.29
CA PRO A 203 -5.95 21.45 -19.52
C PRO A 203 -5.37 21.77 -18.14
N ILE A 204 -5.44 23.06 -17.76
CA ILE A 204 -5.07 23.56 -16.44
C ILE A 204 -6.35 24.16 -15.82
N VAL A 205 -6.76 23.63 -14.68
CA VAL A 205 -7.95 24.11 -13.96
C VAL A 205 -7.50 24.95 -12.77
N ILE A 206 -7.89 26.22 -12.74
CA ILE A 206 -7.60 27.15 -11.65
C ILE A 206 -8.89 27.35 -10.87
N PHE A 207 -8.81 27.23 -9.57
CA PHE A 207 -9.94 27.46 -8.67
C PHE A 207 -10.04 28.95 -8.34
N GLU A 208 -11.26 29.45 -8.24
CA GLU A 208 -11.52 30.86 -8.00
C GLU A 208 -10.85 31.35 -6.71
N GLY A 209 -10.88 30.57 -5.63
CA GLY A 209 -10.19 30.91 -4.40
C GLY A 209 -8.67 31.11 -4.54
N LEU A 210 -8.02 30.49 -5.52
CA LEU A 210 -6.61 30.77 -5.82
C LEU A 210 -6.43 32.10 -6.55
N ILE A 211 -7.36 32.44 -7.45
CA ILE A 211 -7.38 33.72 -8.15
C ILE A 211 -7.53 34.86 -7.14
N ASP A 212 -8.47 34.73 -6.21
CA ASP A 212 -8.71 35.69 -5.13
C ASP A 212 -7.51 35.86 -4.21
N LYS A 213 -6.81 34.76 -3.93
CA LYS A 213 -5.63 34.74 -3.06
C LYS A 213 -4.41 35.42 -3.67
N ALA A 214 -4.28 35.38 -4.99
CA ALA A 214 -3.14 35.94 -5.69
C ALA A 214 -3.22 37.47 -5.71
N GLU A 215 -2.15 38.15 -5.35
CA GLU A 215 -2.04 39.62 -5.31
C GLU A 215 -1.42 40.20 -6.57
N SER A 216 -0.87 39.36 -7.44
CA SER A 216 -0.32 39.79 -8.72
C SER A 216 -0.34 38.70 -9.78
N PRO A 217 -0.29 39.06 -11.07
CA PRO A 217 -0.14 38.07 -12.15
C PRO A 217 1.12 37.18 -12.03
N GLU A 218 2.21 37.73 -11.48
CA GLU A 218 3.46 36.95 -11.24
C GLU A 218 3.27 35.85 -10.21
N GLU A 219 2.37 36.05 -9.23
CA GLU A 219 2.02 34.99 -8.28
C GLU A 219 1.28 33.85 -8.97
N LEU A 220 0.34 34.17 -9.85
CA LEU A 220 -0.36 33.17 -10.68
C LEU A 220 0.59 32.50 -11.69
N ALA A 221 1.50 33.27 -12.29
CA ALA A 221 2.53 32.72 -13.16
C ALA A 221 3.38 31.66 -12.46
N GLY A 222 3.67 31.88 -11.17
CA GLY A 222 4.37 30.89 -10.34
C GLY A 222 3.63 29.55 -10.21
N VAL A 223 2.32 29.61 -9.94
CA VAL A 223 1.47 28.41 -9.87
C VAL A 223 1.31 27.79 -11.26
N LEU A 224 1.00 28.59 -12.27
CA LEU A 224 0.83 28.11 -13.65
C LEU A 224 2.10 27.44 -14.18
N ALA A 225 3.28 28.00 -13.89
CA ALA A 225 4.55 27.36 -14.25
C ALA A 225 4.73 26.00 -13.58
N HIS A 226 4.33 25.85 -12.31
CA HIS A 226 4.34 24.58 -11.59
C HIS A 226 3.37 23.57 -12.22
N GLU A 227 2.13 23.96 -12.51
CA GLU A 227 1.11 23.12 -13.16
C GLU A 227 1.54 22.67 -14.56
N ILE A 228 2.12 23.59 -15.35
CA ILE A 228 2.68 23.27 -16.66
C ILE A 228 3.73 22.16 -16.56
N GLN A 229 4.57 22.18 -15.52
CA GLN A 229 5.56 21.12 -15.36
C GLN A 229 4.92 19.77 -15.01
N HIS A 230 3.82 19.75 -14.27
CA HIS A 230 3.06 18.51 -14.05
C HIS A 230 2.57 17.89 -15.36
N ILE A 231 2.15 18.71 -16.33
CA ILE A 231 1.75 18.26 -17.67
C ILE A 231 2.97 17.73 -18.43
N LEU A 232 4.03 18.55 -18.55
CA LEU A 232 5.22 18.23 -19.36
C LEU A 232 5.96 16.98 -18.85
N LEU A 233 6.05 16.81 -17.52
CA LEU A 233 6.67 15.67 -16.86
C LEU A 233 5.68 14.49 -16.71
N ARG A 234 4.45 14.65 -17.21
CA ARG A 234 3.41 13.63 -17.25
C ARG A 234 3.04 13.08 -15.86
N HIS A 235 3.14 13.92 -14.80
CA HIS A 235 2.95 13.51 -13.41
C HIS A 235 1.53 12.98 -13.16
N SER A 236 0.51 13.64 -13.70
CA SER A 236 -0.89 13.20 -13.59
C SER A 236 -1.10 11.84 -14.26
N THR A 237 -0.52 11.63 -15.44
CA THR A 237 -0.55 10.33 -16.14
C THR A 237 0.14 9.23 -15.34
N ARG A 238 1.32 9.50 -14.76
CA ARG A 238 2.01 8.56 -13.86
C ARG A 238 1.15 8.22 -12.64
N GLY A 239 0.47 9.21 -12.07
CA GLY A 239 -0.47 9.03 -10.95
C GLY A 239 -1.61 8.09 -11.31
N ILE A 240 -2.25 8.30 -12.45
CA ILE A 240 -3.33 7.44 -12.99
C ILE A 240 -2.81 6.01 -13.19
N LEU A 241 -1.69 5.83 -13.90
CA LEU A 241 -1.10 4.52 -14.14
C LEU A 241 -0.73 3.78 -12.85
N ARG A 242 -0.19 4.51 -11.86
CA ARG A 242 0.15 3.95 -10.54
C ARG A 242 -1.09 3.44 -9.80
N ASN A 243 -2.18 4.21 -9.84
CA ASN A 243 -3.42 3.82 -9.19
C ASN A 243 -4.10 2.64 -9.91
N LEU A 244 -4.07 2.62 -11.25
CA LEU A 244 -4.52 1.47 -12.02
C LEU A 244 -3.72 0.20 -11.70
N ALA A 245 -2.39 0.30 -11.62
CA ALA A 245 -1.54 -0.82 -11.25
C ALA A 245 -1.84 -1.31 -9.83
N LYS A 246 -2.09 -0.41 -8.87
CA LYS A 246 -2.52 -0.79 -7.50
C LYS A 246 -3.87 -1.51 -7.51
N SER A 247 -4.86 -0.98 -8.24
CA SER A 247 -6.19 -1.61 -8.36
C SER A 247 -6.10 -3.00 -8.97
N MET A 248 -5.31 -3.18 -10.04
CA MET A 248 -5.06 -4.48 -10.65
C MET A 248 -4.43 -5.47 -9.67
N LEU A 249 -3.44 -5.04 -8.87
CA LEU A 249 -2.84 -5.90 -7.85
C LEU A 249 -3.86 -6.32 -6.80
N VAL A 250 -4.66 -5.39 -6.27
CA VAL A 250 -5.72 -5.69 -5.29
C VAL A 250 -6.71 -6.70 -5.88
N THR A 251 -7.15 -6.48 -7.12
CA THR A 251 -8.06 -7.40 -7.83
C THR A 251 -7.46 -8.80 -8.01
N LEU A 252 -6.18 -8.88 -8.36
CA LEU A 252 -5.49 -10.17 -8.53
C LEU A 252 -5.47 -10.97 -7.22
N PHE A 253 -5.30 -10.29 -6.07
CA PHE A 253 -5.28 -10.93 -4.75
C PHE A 253 -6.68 -11.27 -4.21
N LEU A 254 -7.69 -10.43 -4.50
CA LEU A 254 -9.06 -10.61 -3.99
C LEU A 254 -9.98 -11.37 -4.96
N GLY A 255 -9.56 -11.55 -6.21
CA GLY A 255 -10.32 -12.31 -7.21
C GLY A 255 -11.54 -11.59 -7.80
N ASP A 256 -11.71 -10.29 -7.51
CA ASP A 256 -12.86 -9.51 -7.99
C ASP A 256 -12.48 -8.60 -9.16
N VAL A 257 -12.81 -9.04 -10.38
CA VAL A 257 -12.51 -8.32 -11.63
C VAL A 257 -13.41 -7.09 -11.83
N ASN A 258 -14.59 -7.05 -11.22
CA ASN A 258 -15.54 -5.93 -11.37
C ASN A 258 -15.03 -4.67 -10.67
N SER A 259 -14.25 -4.81 -9.59
CA SER A 259 -13.65 -3.71 -8.85
C SER A 259 -12.64 -2.89 -9.67
N VAL A 260 -12.06 -3.42 -10.75
CA VAL A 260 -11.14 -2.67 -11.64
C VAL A 260 -11.88 -1.60 -12.42
N MET A 261 -13.04 -1.96 -12.99
CA MET A 261 -13.82 -1.02 -13.81
C MET A 261 -14.43 0.09 -12.93
N GLU A 262 -14.95 -0.28 -11.76
CA GLU A 262 -15.43 0.68 -10.76
C GLU A 262 -14.28 1.59 -10.26
N GLY A 263 -13.09 1.04 -10.06
CA GLY A 263 -11.89 1.78 -9.69
C GLY A 263 -11.47 2.81 -10.74
N ILE A 264 -11.58 2.52 -12.02
CA ILE A 264 -11.28 3.48 -13.11
C ILE A 264 -12.28 4.63 -13.09
N ILE A 265 -13.56 4.36 -12.88
CA ILE A 265 -14.61 5.37 -12.80
C ILE A 265 -14.44 6.23 -11.53
N GLN A 266 -14.14 5.62 -10.40
CA GLN A 266 -13.83 6.33 -9.15
C GLN A 266 -12.56 7.19 -9.24
N LEU A 267 -11.52 6.73 -9.95
CA LEU A 267 -10.29 7.50 -10.17
C LEU A 267 -10.54 8.78 -10.93
N ALA A 268 -11.45 8.76 -11.90
CA ALA A 268 -11.86 9.96 -12.64
C ALA A 268 -12.58 10.98 -11.72
N GLY A 269 -13.25 10.52 -10.65
CA GLY A 269 -13.92 11.39 -9.66
C GLY A 269 -13.04 11.80 -8.47
N GLN A 270 -11.86 11.21 -8.32
CA GLN A 270 -10.94 11.44 -7.18
C GLN A 270 -9.60 12.01 -7.64
N LEU A 271 -9.62 13.05 -8.49
CA LEU A 271 -8.39 13.71 -8.96
C LEU A 271 -7.53 14.23 -7.80
N GLU A 272 -8.14 14.63 -6.70
CA GLU A 272 -7.46 15.05 -5.48
C GLU A 272 -6.63 13.93 -4.84
N THR A 273 -6.94 12.65 -5.14
CA THR A 273 -6.24 11.48 -4.58
C THR A 273 -5.18 10.89 -5.51
N LEU A 274 -4.89 11.49 -6.66
CA LEU A 274 -3.83 11.01 -7.56
C LEU A 274 -2.46 10.96 -6.89
N GLY A 275 -2.34 11.57 -5.70
CA GLY A 275 -1.23 11.42 -4.78
C GLY A 275 0.11 11.65 -5.46
N LEU A 276 0.36 12.89 -5.88
CA LEU A 276 1.66 13.27 -6.41
C LEU A 276 2.74 12.97 -5.36
N SER A 277 3.85 12.40 -5.78
CA SER A 277 4.92 12.10 -4.84
C SER A 277 5.71 13.38 -4.52
N ARG A 278 6.38 13.40 -3.36
CA ARG A 278 7.23 14.53 -2.98
C ARG A 278 8.36 14.79 -3.97
N GLU A 279 8.80 13.77 -4.67
CA GLU A 279 9.80 13.84 -5.74
C GLU A 279 9.23 14.55 -6.95
N MET A 280 7.99 14.21 -7.38
CA MET A 280 7.29 14.88 -8.48
C MET A 280 7.05 16.36 -8.16
N GLU A 281 6.66 16.68 -6.92
CA GLU A 281 6.52 18.06 -6.47
C GLU A 281 7.84 18.84 -6.53
N ALA A 282 8.92 18.19 -6.06
CA ALA A 282 10.24 18.81 -6.10
C ALA A 282 10.74 19.06 -7.53
N GLU A 283 10.41 18.15 -8.46
CA GLU A 283 10.74 18.27 -9.86
C GLU A 283 9.91 19.38 -10.52
N ALA A 284 8.60 19.44 -10.26
CA ALA A 284 7.71 20.49 -10.75
C ALA A 284 8.12 21.87 -10.20
N ASP A 285 8.48 21.98 -8.91
CA ASP A 285 8.99 23.22 -8.33
C ASP A 285 10.27 23.70 -9.02
N GLN A 286 11.24 22.81 -9.17
CA GLN A 286 12.52 23.14 -9.79
C GLN A 286 12.33 23.59 -11.24
N LYS A 287 11.61 22.79 -12.02
CA LYS A 287 11.36 23.07 -13.44
C LYS A 287 10.44 24.26 -13.65
N GLY A 288 9.45 24.48 -12.76
CA GLY A 288 8.61 25.66 -12.76
C GLY A 288 9.41 26.93 -12.53
N MET A 289 10.33 26.92 -11.55
CA MET A 289 11.24 28.05 -11.34
C MET A 289 12.18 28.26 -12.54
N GLU A 290 12.73 27.21 -13.13
CA GLU A 290 13.53 27.32 -14.37
C GLU A 290 12.74 27.96 -15.50
N LEU A 291 11.44 27.60 -15.64
CA LEU A 291 10.54 28.18 -16.65
C LEU A 291 10.26 29.68 -16.40
N ILE A 292 9.96 30.06 -15.15
CA ILE A 292 9.79 31.48 -14.75
C ILE A 292 11.03 32.31 -15.09
N LEU A 293 12.21 31.80 -14.76
CA LEU A 293 13.47 32.45 -15.04
C LEU A 293 13.77 32.57 -16.56
N ALA A 294 13.46 31.52 -17.32
CA ALA A 294 13.61 31.50 -18.79
C ALA A 294 12.66 32.48 -19.48
N ALA A 295 11.42 32.57 -18.99
CA ALA A 295 10.42 33.54 -19.46
C ALA A 295 10.68 34.98 -18.99
N ASN A 296 11.74 35.23 -18.21
CA ASN A 296 12.07 36.55 -17.65
C ASN A 296 10.95 37.13 -16.75
N ILE A 297 10.18 36.31 -16.08
CA ILE A 297 9.16 36.69 -15.10
C ILE A 297 9.81 36.83 -13.73
N ASP A 298 9.31 37.75 -12.87
CA ASP A 298 9.79 37.90 -11.49
C ASP A 298 9.56 36.64 -10.65
N PRO A 299 10.61 35.88 -10.29
CA PRO A 299 10.50 34.63 -9.53
C PRO A 299 10.01 34.84 -8.08
N HIS A 300 10.06 36.07 -7.56
CA HIS A 300 9.50 36.39 -6.24
C HIS A 300 8.00 36.14 -6.18
N GLY A 301 7.27 36.24 -7.31
CA GLY A 301 5.86 35.90 -7.41
C GLY A 301 5.60 34.46 -6.97
N MET A 302 6.33 33.50 -7.54
CA MET A 302 6.22 32.07 -7.16
C MET A 302 6.52 31.87 -5.67
N ILE A 303 7.55 32.51 -5.14
CA ILE A 303 7.91 32.39 -3.72
C ILE A 303 6.84 32.99 -2.80
N ARG A 304 6.26 34.16 -3.18
CA ARG A 304 5.20 34.80 -2.39
C ARG A 304 3.96 33.94 -2.30
N ILE A 305 3.47 33.44 -3.42
CA ILE A 305 2.25 32.62 -3.43
C ILE A 305 2.46 31.30 -2.66
N PHE A 306 3.59 30.63 -2.83
CA PHE A 306 3.88 29.41 -2.08
C PHE A 306 3.99 29.65 -0.57
N LYS A 307 4.52 30.79 -0.12
CA LYS A 307 4.49 31.20 1.29
C LYS A 307 3.06 31.36 1.81
N LYS A 308 2.20 32.03 1.06
CA LYS A 308 0.78 32.22 1.41
C LYS A 308 0.06 30.88 1.54
N LEU A 309 0.22 30.00 0.55
CA LEU A 309 -0.36 28.66 0.55
C LEU A 309 0.09 27.84 1.75
N MET A 310 1.40 27.86 2.07
CA MET A 310 1.93 27.14 3.25
C MET A 310 1.40 27.68 4.57
N GLN A 311 1.22 29.00 4.73
CA GLN A 311 0.68 29.59 5.95
C GLN A 311 -0.77 29.17 6.18
N GLU A 312 -1.55 29.02 5.11
CA GLU A 312 -2.94 28.57 5.17
C GLU A 312 -3.04 27.11 5.62
N ASP A 313 -2.24 26.22 5.05
CA ASP A 313 -2.18 24.80 5.45
C ASP A 313 -1.83 24.64 6.95
N PHE A 314 -0.86 25.43 7.45
CA PHE A 314 -0.51 25.43 8.87
C PHE A 314 -1.63 25.96 9.77
N SER A 315 -2.39 26.93 9.30
CA SER A 315 -3.50 27.53 10.06
C SER A 315 -4.66 26.54 10.19
N GLN A 316 -5.01 25.86 9.11
CA GLN A 316 -6.06 24.84 9.09
C GLN A 316 -5.72 23.63 9.96
N LYS A 317 -4.47 23.17 9.97
CA LYS A 317 -4.00 22.04 10.80
C LYS A 317 -4.00 22.34 12.30
N LYS A 318 -4.02 23.60 12.72
CA LYS A 318 -4.07 24.02 14.14
C LYS A 318 -5.48 24.12 14.72
N LEU A 319 -6.53 24.03 13.91
CA LEU A 319 -7.91 24.01 14.41
C LEU A 319 -8.18 22.74 15.20
N PRO A 320 -8.82 22.80 16.40
CA PRO A 320 -9.13 21.63 17.19
C PRO A 320 -10.05 20.69 16.40
N LYS A 321 -9.67 19.42 16.27
CA LYS A 321 -10.51 18.37 15.75
C LYS A 321 -11.75 18.22 16.65
N GLY A 322 -12.87 18.84 16.31
CA GLY A 322 -14.07 18.75 17.13
C GLY A 322 -15.24 19.68 16.78
N LYS A 323 -15.09 20.58 15.82
CA LYS A 323 -16.28 21.21 15.25
C LYS A 323 -16.74 20.39 14.04
N PRO A 324 -18.05 20.10 13.89
CA PRO A 324 -18.56 19.54 12.66
C PRO A 324 -18.27 20.59 11.55
N VAL A 325 -17.29 20.29 10.74
CA VAL A 325 -17.08 20.96 9.46
C VAL A 325 -18.29 20.52 8.65
N SER A 326 -19.10 21.47 8.18
CA SER A 326 -20.16 21.16 7.22
C SER A 326 -19.52 20.41 6.06
N GLU A 327 -20.16 19.33 5.60
CA GLU A 327 -19.63 18.45 4.53
C GLU A 327 -19.25 19.21 3.24
N GLU A 328 -19.70 20.44 3.08
CA GLU A 328 -19.36 21.37 1.98
C GLU A 328 -17.97 22.05 2.11
N ASN A 329 -17.33 22.04 3.30
CA ASN A 329 -16.07 22.75 3.55
C ASN A 329 -14.87 21.84 3.84
N ASP A 330 -14.97 20.52 3.60
CA ASP A 330 -13.85 19.57 3.69
C ASP A 330 -13.07 19.47 2.38
N LEU A 331 -13.10 20.54 1.58
CA LEU A 331 -12.30 20.65 0.37
C LEU A 331 -10.86 20.97 0.78
N SER A 332 -10.03 20.01 0.56
CA SER A 332 -8.62 19.97 0.90
C SER A 332 -7.84 21.18 0.40
N SER A 333 -6.92 21.70 1.23
CA SER A 333 -6.01 22.78 0.83
C SER A 333 -5.14 22.35 -0.38
N TYR A 334 -4.54 23.32 -1.09
CA TYR A 334 -3.57 23.09 -2.18
C TYR A 334 -2.59 21.96 -1.87
N PHE A 335 -2.15 21.82 -0.62
CA PHE A 335 -1.21 20.79 -0.20
C PHE A 335 -1.80 19.39 0.02
N SER A 336 -3.09 19.20 -0.18
CA SER A 336 -3.66 17.85 -0.23
C SER A 336 -3.38 17.18 -1.59
N THR A 337 -3.43 17.95 -2.64
CA THR A 337 -3.08 17.52 -4.00
C THR A 337 -1.56 17.63 -4.24
N HIS A 338 -0.91 18.64 -3.66
CA HIS A 338 0.52 18.96 -3.78
C HIS A 338 1.24 18.86 -2.43
N PRO A 339 1.64 17.68 -1.98
CA PRO A 339 2.19 17.47 -0.64
C PRO A 339 3.33 18.42 -0.28
N SER A 340 3.13 19.23 0.76
CA SER A 340 4.14 20.17 1.24
C SER A 340 5.32 19.45 1.88
N SER A 341 6.53 19.96 1.65
CA SER A 341 7.68 19.66 2.48
C SER A 341 8.32 20.96 2.94
N GLN A 342 8.78 21.03 4.19
CA GLN A 342 9.48 22.21 4.75
C GLN A 342 10.65 22.68 3.88
N ASN A 343 11.15 21.81 3.01
CA ASN A 343 12.31 22.08 2.16
C ASN A 343 11.92 22.67 0.78
N ARG A 344 10.64 22.72 0.38
CA ARG A 344 10.23 23.23 -0.94
C ARG A 344 10.62 24.70 -1.08
N LEU A 345 10.16 25.54 -0.17
CA LEU A 345 10.42 26.96 -0.18
C LEU A 345 11.92 27.27 -0.11
N ALA A 346 12.67 26.60 0.78
CA ALA A 346 14.12 26.79 0.89
C ALA A 346 14.85 26.43 -0.41
N ARG A 347 14.38 25.45 -1.18
CA ARG A 347 14.95 25.09 -2.49
C ARG A 347 14.67 26.19 -3.53
N LEU A 348 13.42 26.68 -3.61
CA LEU A 348 13.05 27.76 -4.51
C LEU A 348 13.85 29.05 -4.21
N GLU A 349 13.95 29.43 -2.95
CA GLU A 349 14.76 30.58 -2.53
C GLU A 349 16.25 30.40 -2.87
N LYS A 350 16.79 29.19 -2.68
CA LYS A 350 18.17 28.90 -3.07
C LYS A 350 18.39 29.02 -4.58
N GLN A 351 17.48 28.54 -5.38
CA GLN A 351 17.55 28.61 -6.84
C GLN A 351 17.47 30.07 -7.34
N MET A 352 16.67 30.88 -6.67
CA MET A 352 16.51 32.29 -7.00
C MET A 352 17.75 33.13 -6.66
N ARG A 353 18.52 32.78 -5.60
CA ARG A 353 19.69 33.59 -5.12
C ARG A 353 20.71 33.91 -6.22
N SER A 354 20.88 33.03 -7.20
CA SER A 354 21.77 33.28 -8.33
C SER A 354 21.28 34.41 -9.28
N HIS A 355 20.05 34.88 -9.08
CA HIS A 355 19.38 35.85 -9.94
C HIS A 355 18.90 37.11 -9.17
N GLU A 356 19.31 37.29 -7.90
CA GLU A 356 18.88 38.40 -7.01
C GLU A 356 19.12 39.81 -7.60
N ASN A 357 20.17 39.98 -8.41
CA ASN A 357 20.54 41.27 -9.01
C ASN A 357 19.91 41.52 -10.37
N ARG A 358 19.02 40.63 -10.85
CA ARG A 358 18.34 40.81 -12.14
C ARG A 358 17.16 41.73 -11.97
N ILE A 359 16.99 42.67 -12.92
CA ILE A 359 15.81 43.53 -13.00
C ILE A 359 14.74 42.76 -13.81
N TRP A 360 13.56 42.63 -13.20
CA TRP A 360 12.42 41.94 -13.80
C TRP A 360 11.42 42.96 -14.37
N THR A 361 10.83 42.63 -15.52
CA THR A 361 9.75 43.42 -16.08
C THR A 361 8.44 42.84 -15.55
N PRO A 362 7.48 43.71 -15.10
CA PRO A 362 6.14 43.23 -14.75
C PRO A 362 5.50 42.50 -15.95
N LEU A 363 4.79 41.40 -15.67
CA LEU A 363 4.20 40.56 -16.71
C LEU A 363 3.15 41.33 -17.53
N PHE A 364 2.37 42.15 -16.83
CA PHE A 364 1.36 43.07 -17.43
C PHE A 364 1.51 44.47 -16.85
N PRO A 365 2.40 45.33 -17.40
CA PRO A 365 2.76 46.63 -16.78
C PRO A 365 1.62 47.60 -16.58
N ASN A 366 0.55 47.52 -17.40
CA ASN A 366 -0.60 48.47 -17.41
C ASN A 366 -1.86 47.87 -16.79
N LEU A 367 -1.76 46.72 -16.11
CA LEU A 367 -2.90 46.00 -15.56
C LEU A 367 -2.98 46.18 -14.04
N ASP A 368 -4.14 46.66 -13.56
CA ASP A 368 -4.46 46.62 -12.14
C ASP A 368 -5.18 45.30 -11.84
N TRP A 369 -4.40 44.33 -11.30
CA TRP A 369 -4.93 43.04 -10.98
C TRP A 369 -6.06 43.09 -9.95
N ASN A 370 -6.00 44.02 -8.99
CA ASN A 370 -7.01 44.14 -7.95
C ASN A 370 -8.33 44.71 -8.49
N GLU A 371 -8.28 45.62 -9.47
CA GLU A 371 -9.45 46.12 -10.15
C GLU A 371 -10.18 44.98 -10.89
N ILE A 372 -9.45 44.20 -11.69
CA ILE A 372 -10.01 43.07 -12.45
C ILE A 372 -10.68 42.04 -11.51
N LYS A 373 -10.08 41.73 -10.37
CA LYS A 373 -10.68 40.78 -9.40
C LYS A 373 -11.92 41.35 -8.70
N SER A 374 -12.01 42.64 -8.50
CA SER A 374 -13.11 43.27 -7.75
C SER A 374 -14.40 43.43 -8.54
N GLU A 375 -14.37 43.23 -9.85
CA GLU A 375 -15.56 43.30 -10.72
C GLU A 375 -16.31 41.95 -10.76
N ASN A 376 -15.80 40.91 -10.08
CA ASN A 376 -16.45 39.64 -9.83
C ASN A 376 -17.08 39.61 -8.43
#